data_4c00e71684c87ef91b8fda885a112c45
#
_entry.id   4c00e71684c87ef91b8fda885a112c45
#
_cell.length_a   1.000
_cell.length_b   1.000
_cell.length_c   1.000
_cell.angle_alpha   90.00
_cell.angle_beta   90.00
_cell.angle_gamma   90.00
#
_symmetry.space_group_name_H-M   'P 1'
#
loop_
_entity.id
_entity.type
_entity.pdbx_description
1 polymer ?
#
loop_
_entity_poly.entity_id
_entity_poly.type
_entity_poly.pdbx_seq_one_letter_code
_entity_poly.pdbx_strand_id
1 'polypeptide(L)'
;MVKSWFNDDDLGACSSPQAHTSPTEQEQWAKPIKQDANLYHVDNLLYRSEQLVADDVAAVEQLGIKSVVNLRFFDRDDNESILTGRGIDLLNRPLLTWRIKPEDIAEVLYTIRQQQQKGAVLVHCYHGADRTGLIIGMYRIIYQGWSITAAKNEMQQGNFGYHSVWKNLDKLFTAENVDKVKQHLAVLEKAAQ
;
A
#
# COMPACT_ATOMS: atom_id res chain seq x y z
N MET A 1 50.43 -52.57 -3.34
CA MET A 1 49.89 -52.12 -2.04
C MET A 1 49.63 -50.63 -2.13
N VAL A 2 48.42 -50.27 -2.39
CA VAL A 2 47.96 -48.89 -2.32
C VAL A 2 46.60 -48.86 -1.63
N LYS A 3 46.52 -48.26 -0.47
CA LYS A 3 45.30 -48.14 0.33
C LYS A 3 44.47 -46.95 -0.19
N SER A 4 43.20 -47.20 -0.52
CA SER A 4 42.19 -46.20 -0.72
C SER A 4 41.71 -45.65 0.60
N TRP A 5 41.56 -44.32 0.67
CA TRP A 5 40.81 -43.65 1.71
C TRP A 5 39.64 -42.92 1.07
N PHE A 6 38.45 -43.49 1.26
CA PHE A 6 37.19 -42.76 1.08
C PHE A 6 36.82 -42.20 2.46
N ASN A 7 36.67 -40.91 2.57
CA ASN A 7 35.92 -40.28 3.65
C ASN A 7 34.57 -39.87 3.12
N ASP A 8 33.55 -40.65 3.55
CA ASP A 8 32.16 -40.14 3.61
C ASP A 8 32.08 -39.26 4.85
N ASP A 9 31.61 -38.02 4.67
CA ASP A 9 30.82 -37.24 5.63
C ASP A 9 30.69 -35.81 5.09
N ASP A 10 29.61 -35.56 4.38
CA ASP A 10 29.03 -34.23 4.32
C ASP A 10 27.52 -34.32 4.08
N LEU A 11 26.78 -34.59 5.17
CA LEU A 11 25.36 -34.38 5.20
C LEU A 11 25.12 -32.87 5.36
N GLY A 12 25.12 -32.18 4.22
CA GLY A 12 24.74 -30.77 4.13
C GLY A 12 23.29 -30.58 4.54
N ALA A 13 23.08 -29.97 5.69
CA ALA A 13 21.77 -29.53 6.15
C ALA A 13 21.13 -28.59 5.11
N CYS A 14 19.99 -29.02 4.57
CA CYS A 14 19.10 -28.17 3.76
C CYS A 14 18.52 -27.08 4.65
N SER A 15 19.19 -25.94 4.73
CA SER A 15 18.60 -24.71 5.25
C SER A 15 17.68 -24.12 4.19
N SER A 16 16.38 -24.06 4.50
CA SER A 16 15.38 -23.38 3.70
C SER A 16 15.83 -21.93 3.44
N PRO A 17 15.73 -21.41 2.22
CA PRO A 17 16.09 -20.02 1.97
C PRO A 17 15.09 -19.12 2.67
N GLN A 18 15.53 -18.43 3.71
CA GLN A 18 14.85 -17.26 4.22
C GLN A 18 14.86 -16.23 3.08
N ALA A 19 13.66 -15.82 2.66
CA ALA A 19 13.51 -14.76 1.67
C ALA A 19 14.00 -13.42 2.28
N HIS A 20 15.30 -13.18 2.17
CA HIS A 20 15.88 -11.87 2.47
C HIS A 20 15.45 -10.91 1.37
N THR A 21 14.64 -9.91 1.71
CA THR A 21 14.38 -8.76 0.85
C THR A 21 15.72 -8.15 0.46
N SER A 22 16.00 -8.01 -0.83
CA SER A 22 17.28 -7.44 -1.25
C SER A 22 17.37 -5.98 -0.78
N PRO A 23 18.56 -5.47 -0.43
CA PRO A 23 18.72 -4.06 -0.02
C PRO A 23 18.15 -3.06 -1.02
N THR A 24 18.20 -3.37 -2.32
CA THR A 24 17.64 -2.57 -3.41
C THR A 24 16.12 -2.46 -3.38
N GLU A 25 15.40 -3.47 -2.88
CA GLU A 25 13.93 -3.40 -2.76
C GLU A 25 13.52 -2.46 -1.62
N GLN A 26 14.20 -2.49 -0.49
CA GLN A 26 13.92 -1.60 0.65
C GLN A 26 14.21 -0.12 0.34
N GLU A 27 15.17 0.15 -0.54
CA GLU A 27 15.46 1.52 -1.01
C GLU A 27 14.29 2.15 -1.77
N GLN A 28 13.42 1.33 -2.36
CA GLN A 28 12.23 1.78 -3.10
C GLN A 28 10.98 1.95 -2.24
N TRP A 29 11.03 1.55 -0.96
CA TRP A 29 9.90 1.72 -0.04
C TRP A 29 9.55 3.20 0.14
N ALA A 30 8.30 3.45 0.54
CA ALA A 30 7.82 4.80 0.79
C ALA A 30 8.72 5.52 1.81
N LYS A 31 9.04 6.78 1.50
CA LYS A 31 9.99 7.59 2.29
C LYS A 31 9.25 8.46 3.30
N PRO A 32 9.71 8.52 4.56
CA PRO A 32 9.06 9.30 5.59
C PRO A 32 9.14 10.81 5.30
N ILE A 33 8.05 11.52 5.56
CA ILE A 33 7.96 12.99 5.49
C ILE A 33 7.66 13.57 6.86
N LYS A 34 6.59 13.09 7.52
CA LYS A 34 6.15 13.54 8.84
C LYS A 34 5.76 12.31 9.66
N GLN A 35 6.58 11.94 10.64
CA GLN A 35 6.42 10.68 11.38
C GLN A 35 5.20 10.66 12.30
N ASP A 36 4.86 11.78 12.93
CA ASP A 36 3.70 11.94 13.80
C ASP A 36 2.36 11.93 13.08
N ALA A 37 2.36 11.99 11.74
CA ALA A 37 1.21 11.81 10.88
C ALA A 37 1.27 10.49 10.09
N ASN A 38 2.25 9.64 10.35
CA ASN A 38 2.53 8.46 9.54
C ASN A 38 2.52 8.76 8.03
N LEU A 39 3.02 9.98 7.68
CA LEU A 39 2.98 10.54 6.32
C LEU A 39 4.24 10.19 5.56
N TYR A 40 4.06 9.54 4.41
CA TYR A 40 5.14 9.05 3.55
C TYR A 40 4.89 9.41 2.09
N HIS A 41 5.98 9.61 1.37
CA HIS A 41 6.01 9.72 -0.09
C HIS A 41 6.14 8.30 -0.69
N VAL A 42 5.17 7.88 -1.48
CA VAL A 42 5.16 6.59 -2.19
C VAL A 42 5.82 6.73 -3.55
N ASP A 43 5.35 7.71 -4.33
CA ASP A 43 5.92 8.14 -5.61
C ASP A 43 5.53 9.60 -5.92
N ASN A 44 5.90 10.10 -7.08
CA ASN A 44 5.71 11.51 -7.46
C ASN A 44 4.26 11.99 -7.40
N LEU A 45 3.27 11.10 -7.44
CA LEU A 45 1.84 11.44 -7.45
C LEU A 45 1.07 10.73 -6.34
N LEU A 46 1.74 10.00 -5.42
CA LEU A 46 1.07 9.24 -4.38
C LEU A 46 1.76 9.39 -3.04
N TYR A 47 0.95 9.72 -2.04
CA TYR A 47 1.31 9.82 -0.64
C TYR A 47 0.41 8.93 0.20
N ARG A 48 0.87 8.56 1.39
CA ARG A 48 0.10 7.78 2.37
C ARG A 48 0.24 8.39 3.75
N SER A 49 -0.82 8.33 4.57
CA SER A 49 -0.77 8.79 5.96
C SER A 49 -1.75 8.03 6.86
N GLU A 50 -1.72 8.36 8.15
CA GLU A 50 -2.84 8.14 9.07
C GLU A 50 -3.92 9.21 8.87
N GLN A 51 -4.98 9.17 9.68
CA GLN A 51 -6.00 10.21 9.70
C GLN A 51 -5.35 11.57 9.96
N LEU A 52 -5.56 12.50 9.04
CA LEU A 52 -5.02 13.86 9.13
C LEU A 52 -5.68 14.65 10.27
N VAL A 53 -4.89 15.50 10.90
CA VAL A 53 -5.34 16.49 11.89
C VAL A 53 -4.96 17.90 11.44
N ALA A 54 -5.41 18.93 12.16
CA ALA A 54 -5.18 20.33 11.79
C ALA A 54 -3.69 20.67 11.59
N ASP A 55 -2.80 20.07 12.38
CA ASP A 55 -1.34 20.29 12.30
C ASP A 55 -0.69 19.68 11.06
N ASP A 56 -1.42 18.84 10.30
CA ASP A 56 -0.92 18.23 9.07
C ASP A 56 -1.25 19.05 7.82
N VAL A 57 -2.18 19.99 7.93
CA VAL A 57 -2.69 20.77 6.79
C VAL A 57 -1.58 21.50 6.04
N ALA A 58 -0.65 22.13 6.76
CA ALA A 58 0.47 22.82 6.14
C ALA A 58 1.36 21.89 5.31
N ALA A 59 1.61 20.66 5.80
CA ALA A 59 2.38 19.66 5.06
C ALA A 59 1.63 19.19 3.80
N VAL A 60 0.32 18.95 3.90
CA VAL A 60 -0.53 18.57 2.76
C VAL A 60 -0.49 19.63 1.65
N GLU A 61 -0.59 20.91 2.02
CA GLU A 61 -0.52 22.02 1.07
C GLU A 61 0.88 22.16 0.44
N GLN A 62 1.95 22.08 1.25
CA GLN A 62 3.34 22.15 0.76
C GLN A 62 3.71 21.03 -0.22
N LEU A 63 3.16 19.84 -0.01
CA LEU A 63 3.32 18.70 -0.92
C LEU A 63 2.51 18.82 -2.22
N GLY A 64 1.68 19.85 -2.33
CA GLY A 64 0.86 20.08 -3.52
C GLY A 64 -0.22 19.03 -3.73
N ILE A 65 -0.69 18.38 -2.66
CA ILE A 65 -1.72 17.36 -2.73
C ILE A 65 -3.02 17.97 -3.24
N LYS A 66 -3.61 17.36 -4.26
CA LYS A 66 -4.84 17.82 -4.91
C LYS A 66 -6.06 17.00 -4.52
N SER A 67 -5.85 15.79 -4.03
CA SER A 67 -6.95 14.90 -3.62
C SER A 67 -6.58 14.08 -2.40
N VAL A 68 -7.54 13.87 -1.51
CA VAL A 68 -7.41 12.97 -0.35
C VAL A 68 -8.44 11.87 -0.46
N VAL A 69 -7.99 10.62 -0.46
CA VAL A 69 -8.83 9.42 -0.51
C VAL A 69 -8.89 8.80 0.88
N ASN A 70 -10.02 8.91 1.53
CA ASN A 70 -10.29 8.35 2.85
C ASN A 70 -10.83 6.92 2.74
N LEU A 71 -10.15 5.95 3.36
CA LEU A 71 -10.53 4.54 3.39
C LEU A 71 -11.32 4.15 4.65
N ARG A 72 -11.60 5.10 5.55
CA ARG A 72 -12.33 4.81 6.78
C ARG A 72 -13.78 4.47 6.47
N PHE A 73 -14.29 3.43 7.12
CA PHE A 73 -15.69 3.03 6.96
C PHE A 73 -16.61 3.89 7.84
N PHE A 74 -16.15 4.23 9.05
CA PHE A 74 -16.79 5.16 9.97
C PHE A 74 -16.03 6.50 9.97
N ASP A 75 -16.64 7.58 10.45
CA ASP A 75 -16.04 8.92 10.59
C ASP A 75 -15.47 9.43 9.26
N ARG A 76 -16.34 9.56 8.26
CA ARG A 76 -15.95 9.88 6.90
C ARG A 76 -15.70 11.36 6.68
N ASP A 77 -16.22 12.20 7.56
CA ASP A 77 -16.29 13.66 7.41
C ASP A 77 -15.13 14.37 8.15
N ASP A 78 -14.25 13.62 8.84
CA ASP A 78 -13.16 14.23 9.62
C ASP A 78 -12.24 15.12 8.77
N ASN A 79 -11.99 14.77 7.50
CA ASN A 79 -11.18 15.58 6.59
C ASN A 79 -11.88 16.91 6.21
N GLU A 80 -13.21 16.94 6.16
CA GLU A 80 -13.96 18.13 5.77
C GLU A 80 -13.72 19.27 6.74
N SER A 81 -13.61 18.96 8.03
CA SER A 81 -13.41 19.95 9.09
C SER A 81 -12.10 20.73 8.96
N ILE A 82 -11.08 20.15 8.31
CA ILE A 82 -9.72 20.74 8.22
C ILE A 82 -9.30 21.08 6.79
N LEU A 83 -9.89 20.47 5.76
CA LEU A 83 -9.46 20.63 4.37
C LEU A 83 -10.48 21.31 3.46
N THR A 84 -11.72 21.54 3.91
CA THR A 84 -12.73 22.25 3.13
C THR A 84 -12.27 23.66 2.75
N GLY A 85 -12.49 24.04 1.49
CA GLY A 85 -12.13 25.36 0.97
C GLY A 85 -10.66 25.54 0.59
N ARG A 86 -9.83 24.49 0.67
CA ARG A 86 -8.39 24.53 0.35
C ARG A 86 -8.05 24.08 -1.08
N GLY A 87 -9.06 23.86 -1.92
CA GLY A 87 -8.85 23.41 -3.30
C GLY A 87 -8.35 21.95 -3.38
N ILE A 88 -8.69 21.13 -2.40
CA ILE A 88 -8.36 19.72 -2.31
C ILE A 88 -9.65 18.91 -2.45
N ASP A 89 -9.69 17.99 -3.39
CA ASP A 89 -10.83 17.08 -3.56
C ASP A 89 -10.83 16.04 -2.43
N LEU A 90 -11.94 15.93 -1.71
CA LEU A 90 -12.13 14.95 -0.63
C LEU A 90 -13.01 13.80 -1.12
N LEU A 91 -12.46 12.57 -1.11
CA LEU A 91 -13.13 11.39 -1.62
C LEU A 91 -13.19 10.30 -0.55
N ASN A 92 -14.37 9.71 -0.38
CA ASN A 92 -14.56 8.58 0.52
C ASN A 92 -14.65 7.28 -0.29
N ARG A 93 -13.77 6.33 0.01
CA ARG A 93 -13.76 4.95 -0.51
C ARG A 93 -13.66 3.97 0.66
N PRO A 94 -14.77 3.80 1.40
CA PRO A 94 -14.74 3.12 2.70
C PRO A 94 -14.47 1.63 2.54
N LEU A 95 -13.53 1.12 3.32
CA LEU A 95 -13.16 -0.29 3.40
C LEU A 95 -13.44 -0.84 4.81
N LEU A 96 -14.20 -1.92 4.89
CA LEU A 96 -14.35 -2.71 6.12
C LEU A 96 -13.17 -3.69 6.22
N THR A 97 -12.24 -3.48 7.14
CA THR A 97 -10.98 -4.21 7.23
C THR A 97 -11.13 -5.73 7.17
N TRP A 98 -12.18 -6.27 7.78
CA TRP A 98 -12.42 -7.73 7.84
C TRP A 98 -13.20 -8.28 6.63
N ARG A 99 -13.61 -7.44 5.65
CA ARG A 99 -14.48 -7.84 4.54
C ARG A 99 -14.07 -7.24 3.19
N ILE A 100 -12.82 -6.85 3.04
CA ILE A 100 -12.31 -6.27 1.79
C ILE A 100 -12.26 -7.34 0.71
N LYS A 101 -12.76 -7.02 -0.48
CA LYS A 101 -12.76 -7.85 -1.67
C LYS A 101 -11.91 -7.23 -2.78
N PRO A 102 -11.52 -8.00 -3.81
CA PRO A 102 -10.82 -7.47 -4.99
C PRO A 102 -11.54 -6.31 -5.68
N GLU A 103 -12.88 -6.33 -5.73
CA GLU A 103 -13.69 -5.26 -6.30
C GLU A 103 -13.50 -3.94 -5.54
N ASP A 104 -13.52 -3.99 -4.21
CA ASP A 104 -13.33 -2.81 -3.36
C ASP A 104 -11.94 -2.20 -3.59
N ILE A 105 -10.91 -3.04 -3.73
CA ILE A 105 -9.54 -2.61 -4.03
C ILE A 105 -9.49 -1.94 -5.40
N ALA A 106 -10.13 -2.53 -6.41
CA ALA A 106 -10.17 -1.99 -7.77
C ALA A 106 -10.82 -0.60 -7.81
N GLU A 107 -11.92 -0.38 -7.10
CA GLU A 107 -12.59 0.92 -7.01
C GLU A 107 -11.68 1.98 -6.39
N VAL A 108 -10.95 1.64 -5.33
CA VAL A 108 -9.98 2.56 -4.71
C VAL A 108 -8.85 2.90 -5.68
N LEU A 109 -8.24 1.89 -6.30
CA LEU A 109 -7.15 2.08 -7.25
C LEU A 109 -7.58 2.89 -8.47
N TYR A 110 -8.77 2.61 -9.00
CA TYR A 110 -9.35 3.41 -10.07
C TYR A 110 -9.51 4.88 -9.67
N THR A 111 -10.06 5.13 -8.46
CA THR A 111 -10.20 6.48 -7.93
C THR A 111 -8.85 7.19 -7.82
N ILE A 112 -7.82 6.53 -7.28
CA ILE A 112 -6.47 7.08 -7.19
C ILE A 112 -5.97 7.49 -8.59
N ARG A 113 -6.08 6.62 -9.59
CA ARG A 113 -5.62 6.89 -10.97
C ARG A 113 -6.37 8.06 -11.61
N GLN A 114 -7.69 8.17 -11.39
CA GLN A 114 -8.47 9.30 -11.88
C GLN A 114 -8.01 10.61 -11.23
N GLN A 115 -7.78 10.62 -9.92
CA GLN A 115 -7.35 11.82 -9.22
C GLN A 115 -5.90 12.21 -9.54
N GLN A 116 -5.02 11.26 -9.84
CA GLN A 116 -3.64 11.53 -10.28
C GLN A 116 -3.57 12.33 -11.58
N GLN A 117 -4.63 12.34 -12.40
CA GLN A 117 -4.72 13.22 -13.57
C GLN A 117 -4.82 14.70 -13.19
N LYS A 118 -5.28 15.01 -11.98
CA LYS A 118 -5.39 16.37 -11.44
C LYS A 118 -4.15 16.80 -10.63
N GLY A 119 -3.36 15.83 -10.17
CA GLY A 119 -2.17 16.06 -9.35
C GLY A 119 -1.97 15.00 -8.28
N ALA A 120 -1.16 15.33 -7.28
CA ALA A 120 -0.80 14.40 -6.21
C ALA A 120 -2.00 13.99 -5.35
N VAL A 121 -2.04 12.70 -4.99
CA VAL A 121 -3.10 12.05 -4.20
C VAL A 121 -2.52 11.58 -2.88
N LEU A 122 -3.23 11.83 -1.77
CA LEU A 122 -2.95 11.24 -0.47
C LEU A 122 -4.03 10.18 -0.15
N VAL A 123 -3.60 8.99 0.25
CA VAL A 123 -4.48 7.91 0.67
C VAL A 123 -4.28 7.62 2.15
N HIS A 124 -5.36 7.58 2.92
CA HIS A 124 -5.26 7.28 4.34
C HIS A 124 -6.40 6.40 4.86
N CYS A 125 -6.18 5.79 6.02
CA CYS A 125 -7.23 5.21 6.86
C CYS A 125 -7.12 5.81 8.27
N TYR A 126 -7.45 5.08 9.33
CA TYR A 126 -7.29 5.61 10.69
C TYR A 126 -5.80 5.66 11.10
N HIS A 127 -5.10 4.53 11.07
CA HIS A 127 -3.67 4.45 11.44
C HIS A 127 -2.70 4.60 10.26
N GLY A 128 -3.19 4.65 9.02
CA GLY A 128 -2.31 4.65 7.84
C GLY A 128 -1.56 3.34 7.59
N ALA A 129 -1.85 2.30 8.35
CA ALA A 129 -1.12 1.03 8.36
C ALA A 129 -1.76 -0.05 7.48
N ASP A 130 -2.90 -0.62 7.90
CA ASP A 130 -3.45 -1.85 7.36
C ASP A 130 -4.17 -1.67 6.02
N ARG A 131 -5.32 -0.95 5.99
CA ARG A 131 -6.09 -0.68 4.76
C ARG A 131 -5.26 0.14 3.78
N THR A 132 -4.57 1.16 4.27
CA THR A 132 -3.65 1.97 3.47
C THR A 132 -2.51 1.11 2.92
N GLY A 133 -1.90 0.27 3.76
CA GLY A 133 -0.84 -0.65 3.34
C GLY A 133 -1.29 -1.64 2.26
N LEU A 134 -2.49 -2.20 2.38
CA LEU A 134 -3.07 -3.06 1.36
C LEU A 134 -3.22 -2.34 0.02
N ILE A 135 -3.81 -1.15 0.02
CA ILE A 135 -4.02 -0.37 -1.21
C ILE A 135 -2.69 0.04 -1.85
N ILE A 136 -1.72 0.52 -1.06
CA ILE A 136 -0.40 0.86 -1.58
C ILE A 136 0.31 -0.39 -2.12
N GLY A 137 0.25 -1.52 -1.42
CA GLY A 137 0.82 -2.78 -1.91
C GLY A 137 0.22 -3.21 -3.26
N MET A 138 -1.10 -3.15 -3.42
CA MET A 138 -1.75 -3.46 -4.69
C MET A 138 -1.41 -2.43 -5.79
N TYR A 139 -1.28 -1.16 -5.45
CA TYR A 139 -0.79 -0.13 -6.38
C TYR A 139 0.63 -0.45 -6.88
N ARG A 140 1.56 -0.83 -5.99
CA ARG A 140 2.92 -1.26 -6.32
C ARG A 140 2.92 -2.42 -7.31
N ILE A 141 2.09 -3.44 -7.05
CA ILE A 141 2.01 -4.64 -7.91
C ILE A 141 1.46 -4.28 -9.28
N ILE A 142 0.34 -3.56 -9.34
CA ILE A 142 -0.43 -3.36 -10.57
C ILE A 142 0.17 -2.29 -11.46
N TYR A 143 0.63 -1.17 -10.88
CA TYR A 143 1.10 -0.03 -11.66
C TYR A 143 2.62 0.14 -11.68
N GLN A 144 3.33 -0.43 -10.71
CA GLN A 144 4.79 -0.31 -10.64
C GLN A 144 5.53 -1.63 -10.90
N GLY A 145 4.79 -2.74 -11.13
CA GLY A 145 5.37 -4.02 -11.49
C GLY A 145 6.11 -4.74 -10.36
N TRP A 146 5.82 -4.39 -9.11
CA TRP A 146 6.45 -5.05 -7.97
C TRP A 146 5.97 -6.49 -7.85
N SER A 147 6.85 -7.36 -7.33
CA SER A 147 6.42 -8.69 -6.93
C SER A 147 5.43 -8.62 -5.77
N ILE A 148 4.55 -9.62 -5.67
CA ILE A 148 3.59 -9.74 -4.56
C ILE A 148 4.33 -9.77 -3.22
N THR A 149 5.45 -10.48 -3.17
CA THR A 149 6.28 -10.58 -1.95
C THR A 149 6.88 -9.24 -1.57
N ALA A 150 7.45 -8.49 -2.51
CA ALA A 150 8.05 -7.17 -2.24
C ALA A 150 7.01 -6.17 -1.71
N ALA A 151 5.84 -6.10 -2.35
CA ALA A 151 4.75 -5.22 -1.94
C ALA A 151 4.18 -5.57 -0.56
N LYS A 152 4.02 -6.87 -0.28
CA LYS A 152 3.61 -7.36 1.03
C LYS A 152 4.64 -7.06 2.12
N ASN A 153 5.93 -7.21 1.82
CA ASN A 153 7.01 -6.88 2.73
C ASN A 153 7.04 -5.38 3.06
N GLU A 154 6.84 -4.50 2.08
CA GLU A 154 6.70 -3.06 2.34
C GLU A 154 5.56 -2.80 3.32
N MET A 155 4.36 -3.37 3.09
CA MET A 155 3.22 -3.20 3.99
C MET A 155 3.54 -3.63 5.43
N GLN A 156 4.21 -4.79 5.59
CA GLN A 156 4.42 -5.42 6.89
C GLN A 156 5.65 -4.89 7.65
N GLN A 157 6.70 -4.47 6.93
CA GLN A 157 8.01 -4.16 7.49
C GLN A 157 8.47 -2.70 7.26
N GLY A 158 7.68 -1.90 6.54
CA GLY A 158 8.02 -0.51 6.20
C GLY A 158 7.81 0.51 7.32
N ASN A 159 7.66 0.04 8.56
CA ASN A 159 7.45 0.89 9.77
C ASN A 159 6.18 1.75 9.75
N PHE A 160 5.14 1.28 9.07
CA PHE A 160 3.84 1.98 8.99
C PHE A 160 2.88 1.60 10.12
N GLY A 161 3.28 0.71 11.05
CA GLY A 161 2.44 0.26 12.17
C GLY A 161 1.49 -0.89 11.82
N TYR A 162 1.86 -1.76 10.85
CA TYR A 162 1.05 -2.92 10.46
C TYR A 162 0.62 -3.80 11.65
N HIS A 163 -0.66 -4.16 11.70
CA HIS A 163 -1.23 -5.01 12.74
C HIS A 163 -1.41 -6.45 12.24
N SER A 164 -0.60 -7.37 12.72
CA SER A 164 -0.59 -8.78 12.29
C SER A 164 -1.87 -9.56 12.59
N VAL A 165 -2.81 -8.98 13.33
CA VAL A 165 -4.14 -9.54 13.59
C VAL A 165 -4.98 -9.63 12.30
N TRP A 166 -4.72 -8.77 11.32
CA TRP A 166 -5.47 -8.72 10.05
C TRP A 166 -4.98 -9.74 9.03
N LYS A 167 -4.99 -11.03 9.40
CA LYS A 167 -4.58 -12.13 8.50
C LYS A 167 -5.38 -12.22 7.21
N ASN A 168 -6.60 -11.70 7.18
CA ASN A 168 -7.41 -11.62 5.97
C ASN A 168 -6.82 -10.67 4.92
N LEU A 169 -6.13 -9.60 5.32
CA LEU A 169 -5.43 -8.71 4.38
C LEU A 169 -4.25 -9.42 3.73
N ASP A 170 -3.49 -10.19 4.50
CA ASP A 170 -2.39 -11.00 3.99
C ASP A 170 -2.84 -11.97 2.87
N LYS A 171 -4.04 -12.53 3.01
CA LYS A 171 -4.62 -13.48 2.05
C LYS A 171 -5.01 -12.82 0.72
N LEU A 172 -5.09 -11.50 0.67
CA LEU A 172 -5.36 -10.77 -0.57
C LEU A 172 -4.11 -10.69 -1.47
N PHE A 173 -2.91 -10.83 -0.91
CA PHE A 173 -1.66 -10.82 -1.65
C PHE A 173 -1.38 -12.17 -2.33
N THR A 174 -2.21 -12.53 -3.31
CA THR A 174 -2.06 -13.73 -4.15
C THR A 174 -2.22 -13.37 -5.62
N ALA A 175 -1.64 -14.17 -6.52
CA ALA A 175 -1.79 -13.97 -7.96
C ALA A 175 -3.27 -13.96 -8.38
N GLU A 176 -4.08 -14.87 -7.84
CA GLU A 176 -5.52 -14.95 -8.13
C GLU A 176 -6.24 -13.65 -7.77
N ASN A 177 -6.00 -13.09 -6.57
CA ASN A 177 -6.66 -11.86 -6.15
C ASN A 177 -6.15 -10.65 -6.94
N VAL A 178 -4.85 -10.58 -7.24
CA VAL A 178 -4.29 -9.53 -8.12
C VAL A 178 -4.96 -9.57 -9.50
N ASP A 179 -5.15 -10.75 -10.08
CA ASP A 179 -5.82 -10.89 -11.38
C ASP A 179 -7.29 -10.47 -11.30
N LYS A 180 -8.01 -10.80 -10.22
CA LYS A 180 -9.38 -10.31 -10.00
C LYS A 180 -9.43 -8.79 -9.91
N VAL A 181 -8.50 -8.16 -9.18
CA VAL A 181 -8.40 -6.68 -9.11
C VAL A 181 -8.19 -6.09 -10.51
N LYS A 182 -7.27 -6.64 -11.31
CA LYS A 182 -7.03 -6.19 -12.69
C LYS A 182 -8.27 -6.33 -13.57
N GLN A 183 -9.01 -7.43 -13.45
CA GLN A 183 -10.26 -7.64 -14.21
C GLN A 183 -11.29 -6.58 -13.86
N HIS A 184 -11.51 -6.28 -12.57
CA HIS A 184 -12.43 -5.25 -12.14
C HIS A 184 -11.98 -3.85 -12.58
N LEU A 185 -10.69 -3.54 -12.52
CA LEU A 185 -10.14 -2.29 -13.05
C LEU A 185 -10.46 -2.12 -14.54
N ALA A 186 -10.25 -3.15 -15.35
CA ALA A 186 -10.54 -3.11 -16.78
C ALA A 186 -12.03 -2.84 -17.06
N VAL A 187 -12.94 -3.35 -16.22
CA VAL A 187 -14.37 -3.07 -16.33
C VAL A 187 -14.68 -1.59 -16.02
N LEU A 188 -14.08 -1.05 -14.94
CA LEU A 188 -14.27 0.36 -14.55
C LEU A 188 -13.71 1.32 -15.60
N GLU A 189 -12.53 1.03 -16.14
CA GLU A 189 -11.89 1.83 -17.19
C GLU A 189 -12.70 1.85 -18.49
N LYS A 190 -13.26 0.69 -18.86
CA LYS A 190 -14.11 0.59 -20.06
C LYS A 190 -15.44 1.34 -19.90
N ALA A 191 -16.01 1.34 -18.70
CA ALA A 191 -17.27 2.04 -18.43
C ALA A 191 -17.14 3.58 -18.44
N ALA A 192 -15.92 4.09 -18.34
CA ALA A 192 -15.61 5.53 -18.33
C ALA A 192 -15.25 6.12 -19.71
N GLN A 193 -15.17 5.26 -20.75
CA GLN A 193 -14.93 5.64 -22.15
C GLN A 193 -16.23 5.91 -22.90
#